data_ce0d0b50d0d5409dbf9d2f396fe346a4
#
_entry.id   ce0d0b50d0d5409dbf9d2f396fe346a4
#
_cell.length_a   1.000
_cell.length_b   1.000
_cell.length_c   1.000
_cell.angle_alpha   90.00
_cell.angle_beta   90.00
_cell.angle_gamma   90.00
#
_symmetry.space_group_name_H-M   'P 1'
#
loop_
_entity.id
_entity.type
_entity.pdbx_description
1 polymer ?
#
loop_
_entity_poly.entity_id
_entity_poly.type
_entity_poly.pdbx_seq_one_letter_code
_entity_poly.pdbx_strand_id
1 'polypeptide(L)'
;PYIEDVARRAGMAGFLALAPDALTPLGGYPGNDDDGRALQRKREREEMVEDFIAAAKFLQTHPECSGKVGVVGFCFGGWVSNALAVRIPEIIRAAAPFYGGQPADEEVPKIKASLMLHYAELDKRVNAGWPPYEAALKKADIDYIMHMYEGVNHGFHNDTTPRYDEKAAKLAWKRTVDFFNGKLR
;
A
#
# COMPACT_ATOMS: atom_id res chain seq x y z
N PRO A 1 -5.00 -6.03 14.30
CA PRO A 1 -4.44 -5.00 15.21
C PRO A 1 -3.55 -3.98 14.52
N TYR A 2 -2.46 -4.43 13.80
CA TYR A 2 -1.53 -3.51 13.16
C TYR A 2 -2.19 -2.58 12.13
N ILE A 3 -2.96 -3.11 11.19
CA ILE A 3 -3.62 -2.30 10.14
C ILE A 3 -4.72 -1.39 10.71
N GLU A 4 -5.41 -1.81 11.76
CA GLU A 4 -6.34 -0.95 12.50
C GLU A 4 -5.64 0.26 13.12
N ASP A 5 -4.43 0.04 13.68
CA ASP A 5 -3.63 1.14 14.23
C ASP A 5 -3.14 2.07 13.13
N VAL A 6 -2.71 1.56 11.98
CA VAL A 6 -2.38 2.38 10.80
C VAL A 6 -3.57 3.24 10.37
N ALA A 7 -4.79 2.67 10.32
CA ALA A 7 -5.99 3.43 9.97
C ALA A 7 -6.27 4.55 10.99
N ARG A 8 -6.10 4.28 12.31
CA ARG A 8 -6.22 5.31 13.35
C ARG A 8 -5.19 6.42 13.19
N ARG A 9 -3.93 6.06 12.90
CA ARG A 9 -2.85 7.06 12.62
C ARG A 9 -3.18 7.92 11.41
N ALA A 10 -3.76 7.35 10.35
CA ALA A 10 -4.23 8.12 9.19
C ALA A 10 -5.38 9.07 9.57
N GLY A 11 -6.34 8.59 10.38
CA GLY A 11 -7.41 9.43 10.93
C GLY A 11 -6.88 10.59 11.78
N MET A 12 -5.90 10.33 12.65
CA MET A 12 -5.25 11.38 13.45
C MET A 12 -4.46 12.38 12.60
N ALA A 13 -3.98 11.97 11.44
CA ALA A 13 -3.36 12.86 10.46
C ALA A 13 -4.39 13.65 9.61
N GLY A 14 -5.69 13.49 9.88
CA GLY A 14 -6.77 14.25 9.26
C GLY A 14 -7.27 13.66 7.94
N PHE A 15 -7.11 12.36 7.72
CA PHE A 15 -7.68 11.65 6.58
C PHE A 15 -8.92 10.84 7.00
N LEU A 16 -9.92 10.75 6.12
CA LEU A 16 -10.94 9.72 6.21
C LEU A 16 -10.29 8.39 5.82
N ALA A 17 -10.14 7.47 6.78
CA ALA A 17 -9.40 6.24 6.58
C ALA A 17 -10.33 5.01 6.59
N LEU A 18 -10.15 4.13 5.61
CA LEU A 18 -10.84 2.85 5.51
C LEU A 18 -9.80 1.73 5.38
N ALA A 19 -9.87 0.73 6.25
CA ALA A 19 -9.04 -0.46 6.21
C ALA A 19 -9.90 -1.70 5.95
N PRO A 20 -10.11 -2.10 4.68
CA PRO A 20 -10.90 -3.27 4.36
C PRO A 20 -10.21 -4.56 4.81
N ASP A 21 -10.98 -5.51 5.34
CA ASP A 21 -10.48 -6.85 5.65
C ASP A 21 -10.77 -7.83 4.50
N ALA A 22 -9.73 -8.20 3.77
CA ALA A 22 -9.80 -9.17 2.68
C ALA A 22 -10.23 -10.59 3.13
N LEU A 23 -10.29 -10.85 4.43
CA LEU A 23 -10.75 -12.14 4.98
C LEU A 23 -12.24 -12.14 5.34
N THR A 24 -12.93 -11.02 5.23
CA THR A 24 -14.38 -10.90 5.54
C THR A 24 -15.23 -12.02 4.92
N PRO A 25 -15.05 -12.43 3.64
CA PRO A 25 -15.83 -13.54 3.06
C PRO A 25 -15.60 -14.89 3.73
N LEU A 26 -14.52 -15.04 4.50
CA LEU A 26 -14.17 -16.26 5.25
C LEU A 26 -14.39 -16.12 6.77
N GLY A 27 -15.13 -15.10 7.19
CA GLY A 27 -15.42 -14.83 8.61
C GLY A 27 -14.51 -13.78 9.25
N GLY A 28 -13.63 -13.14 8.48
CA GLY A 28 -12.73 -12.08 8.94
C GLY A 28 -11.42 -12.59 9.53
N TYR A 29 -10.65 -11.65 10.10
CA TYR A 29 -9.37 -11.97 10.72
C TYR A 29 -9.55 -12.86 11.97
N PRO A 30 -8.90 -14.03 12.05
CA PRO A 30 -9.15 -15.02 13.08
C PRO A 30 -8.49 -14.74 14.43
N GLY A 31 -7.82 -13.60 14.59
CA GLY A 31 -7.19 -13.20 15.85
C GLY A 31 -5.69 -13.53 15.96
N ASN A 32 -5.14 -14.28 15.02
CA ASN A 32 -3.70 -14.55 14.92
C ASN A 32 -3.24 -14.62 13.46
N ASP A 33 -1.94 -14.35 13.24
CA ASP A 33 -1.38 -14.22 11.89
C ASP A 33 -1.21 -15.56 11.16
N ASP A 34 -1.04 -16.66 11.85
CA ASP A 34 -0.84 -17.97 11.20
C ASP A 34 -2.14 -18.48 10.59
N ASP A 35 -3.24 -18.41 11.33
CA ASP A 35 -4.57 -18.73 10.82
C ASP A 35 -5.01 -17.70 9.77
N GLY A 36 -4.69 -16.41 9.97
CA GLY A 36 -4.94 -15.36 8.98
C GLY A 36 -4.27 -15.65 7.64
N ARG A 37 -3.00 -16.07 7.65
CA ARG A 37 -2.27 -16.50 6.44
C ARG A 37 -2.87 -17.76 5.82
N ALA A 38 -3.34 -18.71 6.65
CA ALA A 38 -4.01 -19.91 6.16
C ALA A 38 -5.34 -19.58 5.45
N LEU A 39 -6.11 -18.64 5.97
CA LEU A 39 -7.32 -18.14 5.31
C LEU A 39 -7.00 -17.37 4.04
N GLN A 40 -6.00 -16.49 4.05
CA GLN A 40 -5.59 -15.72 2.87
C GLN A 40 -5.22 -16.63 1.69
N ARG A 41 -4.56 -17.78 1.93
CA ARG A 41 -4.22 -18.75 0.89
C ARG A 41 -5.43 -19.43 0.25
N LYS A 42 -6.60 -19.35 0.86
CA LYS A 42 -7.86 -19.90 0.31
C LYS A 42 -8.57 -18.93 -0.62
N ARG A 43 -8.08 -17.68 -0.71
CA ARG A 43 -8.63 -16.65 -1.58
C ARG A 43 -7.75 -16.44 -2.80
N GLU A 44 -8.38 -16.28 -3.96
CA GLU A 44 -7.70 -15.84 -5.16
C GLU A 44 -7.28 -14.37 -5.03
N ARG A 45 -6.08 -14.06 -5.50
CA ARG A 45 -5.53 -12.68 -5.41
C ARG A 45 -6.42 -11.66 -6.12
N GLU A 46 -6.96 -12.05 -7.26
CA GLU A 46 -7.82 -11.19 -8.07
C GLU A 46 -9.12 -10.83 -7.34
N GLU A 47 -9.75 -11.80 -6.67
CA GLU A 47 -10.93 -11.54 -5.84
C GLU A 47 -10.64 -10.55 -4.70
N MET A 48 -9.47 -10.70 -4.04
CA MET A 48 -9.07 -9.75 -3.00
C MET A 48 -8.85 -8.35 -3.56
N VAL A 49 -8.28 -8.22 -4.76
CA VAL A 49 -8.12 -6.91 -5.42
C VAL A 49 -9.48 -6.29 -5.71
N GLU A 50 -10.47 -7.06 -6.18
CA GLU A 50 -11.83 -6.56 -6.43
C GLU A 50 -12.49 -6.03 -5.14
N ASP A 51 -12.29 -6.69 -3.99
CA ASP A 51 -12.77 -6.19 -2.70
C ASP A 51 -12.15 -4.81 -2.36
N PHE A 52 -10.85 -4.64 -2.58
CA PHE A 52 -10.16 -3.35 -2.36
C PHE A 52 -10.58 -2.29 -3.37
N ILE A 53 -10.88 -2.67 -4.62
CA ILE A 53 -11.46 -1.76 -5.62
C ILE A 53 -12.86 -1.30 -5.17
N ALA A 54 -13.69 -2.20 -4.69
CA ALA A 54 -15.02 -1.86 -4.15
C ALA A 54 -14.91 -0.90 -2.96
N ALA A 55 -13.97 -1.16 -2.04
CA ALA A 55 -13.71 -0.29 -0.90
C ALA A 55 -13.22 1.11 -1.31
N ALA A 56 -12.35 1.22 -2.32
CA ALA A 56 -11.89 2.50 -2.84
C ALA A 56 -13.03 3.31 -3.48
N LYS A 57 -13.91 2.66 -4.26
CA LYS A 57 -15.11 3.28 -4.85
C LYS A 57 -16.07 3.75 -3.76
N PHE A 58 -16.31 2.93 -2.74
CA PHE A 58 -17.13 3.30 -1.59
C PHE A 58 -16.57 4.54 -0.90
N LEU A 59 -15.27 4.54 -0.60
CA LEU A 59 -14.62 5.67 0.07
C LEU A 59 -14.70 6.95 -0.77
N GLN A 60 -14.47 6.86 -2.09
CA GLN A 60 -14.53 8.02 -3.00
C GLN A 60 -15.89 8.72 -2.98
N THR A 61 -16.98 7.96 -2.85
CA THR A 61 -18.35 8.47 -2.86
C THR A 61 -18.88 8.80 -1.46
N HIS A 62 -18.11 8.54 -0.41
CA HIS A 62 -18.54 8.85 0.96
C HIS A 62 -18.72 10.36 1.15
N PRO A 63 -19.82 10.82 1.81
CA PRO A 63 -20.12 12.26 1.95
C PRO A 63 -19.01 13.10 2.59
N GLU A 64 -18.20 12.51 3.46
CA GLU A 64 -17.08 13.17 4.12
C GLU A 64 -15.75 13.06 3.34
N CYS A 65 -15.74 12.38 2.19
CA CYS A 65 -14.56 12.26 1.33
C CYS A 65 -14.45 13.48 0.41
N SER A 66 -13.25 14.01 0.25
CA SER A 66 -12.98 15.09 -0.72
C SER A 66 -13.06 14.62 -2.19
N GLY A 67 -13.30 13.33 -2.44
CA GLY A 67 -13.26 12.70 -3.75
C GLY A 67 -11.87 12.32 -4.22
N LYS A 68 -10.82 12.72 -3.49
CA LYS A 68 -9.42 12.33 -3.77
C LYS A 68 -9.03 11.16 -2.88
N VAL A 69 -8.73 10.01 -3.48
CA VAL A 69 -8.40 8.78 -2.76
C VAL A 69 -6.91 8.47 -2.90
N GLY A 70 -6.27 8.20 -1.77
CA GLY A 70 -4.93 7.63 -1.69
C GLY A 70 -4.98 6.20 -1.16
N VAL A 71 -3.95 5.42 -1.47
CA VAL A 71 -3.79 4.07 -0.95
C VAL A 71 -2.41 3.89 -0.32
N VAL A 72 -2.38 3.33 0.88
CA VAL A 72 -1.16 2.88 1.54
C VAL A 72 -1.31 1.40 1.89
N GLY A 73 -0.27 0.63 1.70
CA GLY A 73 -0.31 -0.79 2.03
C GLY A 73 1.07 -1.38 2.29
N PHE A 74 1.10 -2.48 3.03
CA PHE A 74 2.31 -3.09 3.56
C PHE A 74 2.41 -4.54 3.11
N CYS A 75 3.56 -4.98 2.62
CA CYS A 75 3.78 -6.34 2.14
C CYS A 75 2.79 -6.72 1.03
N PHE A 76 1.85 -7.64 1.28
CA PHE A 76 0.74 -7.93 0.38
C PHE A 76 -0.07 -6.66 0.07
N GLY A 77 -0.38 -5.84 1.08
CA GLY A 77 -1.05 -4.56 0.90
C GLY A 77 -0.24 -3.57 0.05
N GLY A 78 1.08 -3.63 0.08
CA GLY A 78 1.95 -2.86 -0.82
C GLY A 78 1.78 -3.28 -2.28
N TRP A 79 1.69 -4.59 -2.55
CA TRP A 79 1.34 -5.09 -3.87
C TRP A 79 -0.08 -4.65 -4.28
N VAL A 80 -1.07 -4.74 -3.38
CA VAL A 80 -2.43 -4.23 -3.62
C VAL A 80 -2.41 -2.74 -3.96
N SER A 81 -1.61 -1.92 -3.27
CA SER A 81 -1.49 -0.49 -3.57
C SER A 81 -1.03 -0.23 -5.00
N ASN A 82 -0.05 -0.98 -5.49
CA ASN A 82 0.37 -0.94 -6.88
C ASN A 82 -0.74 -1.41 -7.83
N ALA A 83 -1.43 -2.51 -7.49
CA ALA A 83 -2.53 -3.04 -8.29
C ALA A 83 -3.69 -2.03 -8.43
N LEU A 84 -4.07 -1.35 -7.36
CA LEU A 84 -5.11 -0.32 -7.39
C LEU A 84 -4.71 0.88 -8.26
N ALA A 85 -3.45 1.32 -8.18
CA ALA A 85 -2.94 2.41 -9.02
C ALA A 85 -3.02 2.07 -10.53
N VAL A 86 -2.85 0.78 -10.88
CA VAL A 86 -3.00 0.27 -12.26
C VAL A 86 -4.48 0.10 -12.65
N ARG A 87 -5.29 -0.52 -11.77
CA ARG A 87 -6.64 -1.00 -12.09
C ARG A 87 -7.71 0.08 -12.07
N ILE A 88 -7.56 1.08 -11.21
CA ILE A 88 -8.51 2.18 -11.05
C ILE A 88 -7.80 3.54 -11.05
N PRO A 89 -7.04 3.86 -12.13
CA PRO A 89 -6.23 5.07 -12.21
C PRO A 89 -7.04 6.36 -12.12
N GLU A 90 -8.33 6.32 -12.42
CA GLU A 90 -9.22 7.49 -12.31
C GLU A 90 -9.59 7.80 -10.85
N ILE A 91 -9.46 6.84 -9.95
CA ILE A 91 -9.82 6.98 -8.53
C ILE A 91 -8.58 7.28 -7.69
N ILE A 92 -7.52 6.51 -7.86
CA ILE A 92 -6.31 6.62 -7.05
C ILE A 92 -5.48 7.82 -7.50
N ARG A 93 -5.33 8.80 -6.62
CA ARG A 93 -4.51 10.01 -6.85
C ARG A 93 -3.07 9.86 -6.35
N ALA A 94 -2.88 9.07 -5.29
CA ALA A 94 -1.58 8.83 -4.67
C ALA A 94 -1.51 7.40 -4.14
N ALA A 95 -0.37 6.74 -4.31
CA ALA A 95 -0.15 5.41 -3.75
C ALA A 95 1.20 5.34 -3.02
N ALA A 96 1.18 4.74 -1.82
CA ALA A 96 2.34 4.57 -0.97
C ALA A 96 2.57 3.08 -0.63
N PRO A 97 3.07 2.26 -1.57
CA PRO A 97 3.38 0.87 -1.32
C PRO A 97 4.65 0.71 -0.47
N PHE A 98 4.53 -0.02 0.64
CA PHE A 98 5.64 -0.43 1.49
C PHE A 98 6.05 -1.86 1.18
N TYR A 99 7.29 -2.05 0.78
CA TYR A 99 7.91 -3.36 0.48
C TYR A 99 6.94 -4.34 -0.22
N GLY A 100 6.19 -3.82 -1.18
CA GLY A 100 5.24 -4.56 -2.00
C GLY A 100 5.80 -4.99 -3.34
N GLY A 101 5.25 -6.06 -3.91
CA GLY A 101 5.56 -6.47 -5.27
C GLY A 101 5.14 -5.42 -6.30
N GLN A 102 5.85 -5.38 -7.41
CA GLN A 102 5.61 -4.46 -8.51
C GLN A 102 4.55 -5.02 -9.49
N PRO A 103 3.86 -4.17 -10.25
CA PRO A 103 3.02 -4.61 -11.37
C PRO A 103 3.90 -5.09 -12.54
N ALA A 104 3.29 -5.75 -13.51
CA ALA A 104 3.97 -6.07 -14.77
C ALA A 104 4.32 -4.78 -15.53
N ASP A 105 5.45 -4.78 -16.23
CA ASP A 105 5.99 -3.59 -16.90
C ASP A 105 5.00 -3.01 -17.93
N GLU A 106 4.26 -3.87 -18.63
CA GLU A 106 3.24 -3.49 -19.62
C GLU A 106 2.00 -2.81 -18.99
N GLU A 107 1.80 -2.95 -17.68
CA GLU A 107 0.71 -2.33 -16.96
C GLU A 107 1.05 -0.95 -16.41
N VAL A 108 2.34 -0.66 -16.21
CA VAL A 108 2.82 0.60 -15.64
C VAL A 108 2.27 1.84 -16.35
N PRO A 109 2.16 1.89 -17.70
CA PRO A 109 1.60 3.06 -18.40
C PRO A 109 0.14 3.39 -18.06
N LYS A 110 -0.60 2.48 -17.40
CA LYS A 110 -1.97 2.75 -16.95
C LYS A 110 -2.02 3.62 -15.70
N ILE A 111 -0.94 3.71 -14.94
CA ILE A 111 -0.87 4.46 -13.67
C ILE A 111 -1.01 5.95 -13.95
N LYS A 112 -1.89 6.63 -13.19
CA LYS A 112 -2.03 8.09 -13.19
C LYS A 112 -1.73 8.69 -11.81
N ALA A 113 -1.63 7.85 -10.81
CA ALA A 113 -1.32 8.24 -9.44
C ALA A 113 0.14 8.69 -9.31
N SER A 114 0.40 9.67 -8.44
CA SER A 114 1.74 9.86 -7.91
C SER A 114 2.11 8.70 -6.98
N LEU A 115 3.35 8.24 -7.04
CA LEU A 115 3.81 7.10 -6.23
C LEU A 115 4.87 7.52 -5.22
N MET A 116 4.77 7.02 -3.98
CA MET A 116 5.85 7.06 -3.00
C MET A 116 6.20 5.65 -2.55
N LEU A 117 7.31 5.13 -3.06
CA LEU A 117 7.72 3.74 -2.88
C LEU A 117 8.67 3.60 -1.68
N HIS A 118 8.36 2.69 -0.77
CA HIS A 118 9.18 2.43 0.42
C HIS A 118 9.77 1.02 0.36
N TYR A 119 11.09 0.92 0.20
CA TYR A 119 11.82 -0.35 0.13
C TYR A 119 12.78 -0.50 1.31
N ALA A 120 12.97 -1.73 1.73
CA ALA A 120 13.93 -2.13 2.76
C ALA A 120 15.21 -2.67 2.09
N GLU A 121 16.38 -2.16 2.46
CA GLU A 121 17.65 -2.55 1.80
C GLU A 121 17.90 -4.05 1.81
N LEU A 122 17.57 -4.72 2.92
CA LEU A 122 17.81 -6.15 3.09
C LEU A 122 16.75 -7.05 2.44
N ASP A 123 15.68 -6.49 1.86
CA ASP A 123 14.63 -7.26 1.16
C ASP A 123 15.01 -7.55 -0.28
N LYS A 124 15.99 -8.43 -0.48
CA LYS A 124 16.50 -8.78 -1.81
C LYS A 124 15.39 -9.25 -2.77
N ARG A 125 14.36 -9.94 -2.25
CA ARG A 125 13.27 -10.51 -3.04
C ARG A 125 12.40 -9.42 -3.68
N VAL A 126 11.98 -8.43 -2.92
CA VAL A 126 11.18 -7.31 -3.45
C VAL A 126 12.05 -6.37 -4.28
N ASN A 127 13.26 -6.08 -3.80
CA ASN A 127 14.17 -5.15 -4.46
C ASN A 127 14.63 -5.64 -5.85
N ALA A 128 14.62 -6.96 -6.11
CA ALA A 128 14.94 -7.50 -7.44
C ALA A 128 13.99 -6.99 -8.55
N GLY A 129 12.74 -6.67 -8.21
CA GLY A 129 11.78 -6.10 -9.16
C GLY A 129 11.90 -4.58 -9.35
N TRP A 130 12.71 -3.89 -8.54
CA TRP A 130 12.80 -2.44 -8.61
C TRP A 130 13.43 -1.91 -9.92
N PRO A 131 14.57 -2.42 -10.41
CA PRO A 131 15.19 -1.86 -11.61
C PRO A 131 14.29 -1.88 -12.85
N PRO A 132 13.60 -2.99 -13.22
CA PRO A 132 12.67 -2.97 -14.34
C PRO A 132 11.47 -2.05 -14.07
N TYR A 133 10.93 -2.04 -12.87
CA TYR A 133 9.81 -1.16 -12.51
C TYR A 133 10.19 0.31 -12.63
N GLU A 134 11.37 0.72 -12.14
CA GLU A 134 11.86 2.09 -12.29
C GLU A 134 12.00 2.48 -13.76
N ALA A 135 12.54 1.58 -14.60
CA ALA A 135 12.67 1.82 -16.03
C ALA A 135 11.30 2.02 -16.70
N ALA A 136 10.29 1.22 -16.31
CA ALA A 136 8.93 1.34 -16.81
C ALA A 136 8.27 2.65 -16.35
N LEU A 137 8.43 3.06 -15.09
CA LEU A 137 7.94 4.33 -14.56
C LEU A 137 8.52 5.52 -15.30
N LYS A 138 9.85 5.53 -15.51
CA LYS A 138 10.54 6.58 -16.29
C LYS A 138 10.05 6.64 -17.73
N LYS A 139 9.91 5.49 -18.39
CA LYS A 139 9.44 5.41 -19.77
C LYS A 139 8.00 5.93 -19.93
N ALA A 140 7.17 5.71 -18.91
CA ALA A 140 5.77 6.14 -18.91
C ALA A 140 5.56 7.55 -18.34
N ASP A 141 6.63 8.26 -17.95
CA ASP A 141 6.60 9.59 -17.32
C ASP A 141 5.70 9.66 -16.06
N ILE A 142 5.76 8.61 -15.24
CA ILE A 142 5.00 8.53 -14.00
C ILE A 142 5.70 9.33 -12.90
N ASP A 143 4.95 10.15 -12.17
CA ASP A 143 5.45 10.89 -10.99
C ASP A 143 5.69 9.92 -9.83
N TYR A 144 6.96 9.73 -9.43
CA TYR A 144 7.31 8.84 -8.34
C TYR A 144 8.50 9.34 -7.51
N ILE A 145 8.49 8.95 -6.24
CA ILE A 145 9.62 9.08 -5.32
C ILE A 145 9.88 7.69 -4.71
N MET A 146 11.14 7.25 -4.71
CA MET A 146 11.52 6.01 -4.04
C MET A 146 12.43 6.28 -2.85
N HIS A 147 12.14 5.63 -1.73
CA HIS A 147 12.97 5.65 -0.53
C HIS A 147 13.47 4.25 -0.20
N MET A 148 14.79 4.08 -0.22
CA MET A 148 15.45 2.90 0.31
C MET A 148 15.84 3.17 1.77
N TYR A 149 15.44 2.27 2.68
CA TYR A 149 15.77 2.35 4.11
C TYR A 149 16.92 1.39 4.40
N GLU A 150 18.07 1.96 4.79
CA GLU A 150 19.31 1.23 5.04
C GLU A 150 19.21 0.33 6.28
N GLY A 151 19.83 -0.84 6.23
CA GLY A 151 19.96 -1.78 7.35
C GLY A 151 18.67 -2.44 7.81
N VAL A 152 17.52 -2.17 7.18
CA VAL A 152 16.23 -2.75 7.58
C VAL A 152 15.74 -3.81 6.63
N ASN A 153 14.86 -4.69 7.11
CA ASN A 153 14.35 -5.83 6.37
C ASN A 153 12.87 -5.65 6.01
N HIS A 154 12.35 -6.57 5.20
CA HIS A 154 10.93 -6.69 4.88
C HIS A 154 10.06 -6.64 6.14
N GLY A 155 9.06 -5.73 6.17
CA GLY A 155 8.18 -5.59 7.33
C GLY A 155 8.69 -4.62 8.41
N PHE A 156 9.72 -3.80 8.14
CA PHE A 156 10.31 -2.89 9.11
C PHE A 156 9.32 -1.90 9.76
N HIS A 157 8.20 -1.63 9.12
CA HIS A 157 7.18 -0.72 9.64
C HIS A 157 6.21 -1.39 10.63
N ASN A 158 6.16 -2.72 10.67
CA ASN A 158 5.19 -3.45 11.50
C ASN A 158 5.75 -3.68 12.92
N ASP A 159 5.24 -2.94 13.88
CA ASP A 159 5.62 -2.97 15.30
C ASP A 159 5.15 -4.23 16.07
N THR A 160 4.40 -5.10 15.42
CA THR A 160 4.00 -6.40 15.97
C THR A 160 4.96 -7.53 15.61
N THR A 161 6.07 -7.23 14.93
CA THR A 161 7.05 -8.24 14.48
C THR A 161 8.48 -7.90 14.92
N PRO A 162 9.37 -8.89 15.07
CA PRO A 162 10.77 -8.65 15.44
C PRO A 162 11.58 -7.86 14.39
N ARG A 163 11.03 -7.66 13.19
CA ARG A 163 11.68 -6.89 12.12
C ARG A 163 11.39 -5.39 12.17
N TYR A 164 10.63 -4.97 13.16
CA TYR A 164 10.33 -3.56 13.35
C TYR A 164 11.58 -2.73 13.57
N ASP A 165 11.71 -1.64 12.84
CA ASP A 165 12.71 -0.61 13.08
C ASP A 165 11.99 0.72 13.31
N GLU A 166 12.03 1.20 14.54
CA GLU A 166 11.28 2.39 14.97
C GLU A 166 11.69 3.63 14.18
N LYS A 167 13.00 3.82 13.95
CA LYS A 167 13.51 5.00 13.25
C LYS A 167 13.07 5.03 11.79
N ALA A 168 13.24 3.92 11.09
CA ALA A 168 12.82 3.80 9.70
C ALA A 168 11.30 3.89 9.57
N ALA A 169 10.54 3.22 10.46
CA ALA A 169 9.08 3.25 10.45
C ALA A 169 8.52 4.66 10.66
N LYS A 170 9.00 5.39 11.68
CA LYS A 170 8.58 6.77 11.94
C LYS A 170 8.91 7.71 10.77
N LEU A 171 10.09 7.57 10.18
CA LEU A 171 10.50 8.38 9.03
C LEU A 171 9.63 8.08 7.81
N ALA A 172 9.39 6.79 7.52
CA ALA A 172 8.57 6.38 6.39
C ALA A 172 7.12 6.84 6.55
N TRP A 173 6.56 6.71 7.74
CA TRP A 173 5.20 7.18 8.03
C TRP A 173 5.07 8.70 7.87
N LYS A 174 6.02 9.46 8.43
CA LYS A 174 6.03 10.92 8.24
C LYS A 174 6.06 11.30 6.76
N ARG A 175 6.94 10.71 5.97
CA ARG A 175 7.03 10.94 4.52
C ARG A 175 5.70 10.62 3.82
N THR A 176 5.06 9.52 4.19
CA THR A 176 3.76 9.11 3.63
C THR A 176 2.66 10.13 3.93
N VAL A 177 2.58 10.61 5.18
CA VAL A 177 1.60 11.63 5.58
C VAL A 177 1.85 12.94 4.84
N ASP A 178 3.09 13.40 4.77
CA ASP A 178 3.47 14.62 4.05
C ASP A 178 3.12 14.52 2.56
N PHE A 179 3.41 13.37 1.95
CA PHE A 179 3.08 13.09 0.56
C PHE A 179 1.57 13.12 0.30
N PHE A 180 0.79 12.45 1.13
CA PHE A 180 -0.67 12.46 1.00
C PHE A 180 -1.26 13.85 1.25
N ASN A 181 -0.72 14.63 2.19
CA ASN A 181 -1.13 16.01 2.37
C ASN A 181 -0.93 16.85 1.11
N GLY A 182 0.17 16.64 0.40
CA GLY A 182 0.46 17.34 -0.86
C GLY A 182 -0.39 16.90 -2.05
N LYS A 183 -0.91 15.66 -2.06
CA LYS A 183 -1.61 15.07 -3.21
C LYS A 183 -3.12 14.96 -3.04
N LEU A 184 -3.61 14.88 -1.80
CA LEU A 184 -5.02 14.62 -1.50
C LEU A 184 -5.78 15.84 -0.91
N ARG A 185 -5.07 16.89 -0.56
CA ARG A 185 -5.67 18.15 -0.07
C ARG A 185 -5.64 19.25 -1.10
#